data_ffbd9e589f09454fe7f57a0fdee704c3
#
_entry.id   ffbd9e589f09454fe7f57a0fdee704c3
#
_cell.length_a   1.000
_cell.length_b   1.000
_cell.length_c   1.000
_cell.angle_alpha   90.00
_cell.angle_beta   90.00
_cell.angle_gamma   90.00
#
_symmetry.space_group_name_H-M   'P 1'
#
loop_
_entity.id
_entity.type
_entity.pdbx_description
1 polymer ?
#
loop_
_entity_poly.entity_id
_entity_poly.type
_entity_poly.pdbx_seq_one_letter_code
_entity_poly.pdbx_strand_id
1 'polypeptide(L)'
;MHPNSMRLMRYFKYKYLKDQAATVLDIGSQRVKRNHQTYSRIFKPPYKYTGMDIEPGRNVDIVGYENITGIYDVVVSGQVMEHVNRPWDWLKNLTQYFTKYICIIVPNTLREHKYPLDTYRYFPDGMRDLFNYAGIIELEIFKEQGDTIGIGTQGVT
;
A
#
# COMPACT_ATOMS: atom_id res chain seq x y z
N MET A 1 11.47 1.78 -3.47
CA MET A 1 11.14 1.16 -2.16
C MET A 1 12.42 0.85 -1.41
N HIS A 2 12.52 1.15 -0.13
CA HIS A 2 13.68 0.78 0.69
C HIS A 2 13.56 -0.68 1.23
N PRO A 3 14.69 -1.28 1.69
CA PRO A 3 14.72 -2.69 2.04
C PRO A 3 13.69 -3.12 3.09
N ASN A 4 13.44 -2.30 4.12
CA ASN A 4 12.48 -2.63 5.17
C ASN A 4 11.05 -2.73 4.64
N SER A 5 10.64 -1.79 3.78
CA SER A 5 9.32 -1.83 3.12
C SER A 5 9.14 -3.11 2.28
N MET A 6 10.18 -3.52 1.57
CA MET A 6 10.18 -4.77 0.81
C MET A 6 10.07 -6.01 1.73
N ARG A 7 10.74 -5.99 2.88
CA ARG A 7 10.68 -7.08 3.85
C ARG A 7 9.30 -7.20 4.49
N LEU A 8 8.70 -6.09 4.90
CA LEU A 8 7.36 -6.06 5.47
C LEU A 8 6.29 -6.50 4.46
N MET A 9 6.43 -6.11 3.18
CA MET A 9 5.51 -6.57 2.13
C MET A 9 5.64 -8.08 1.86
N ARG A 10 6.86 -8.64 1.93
CA ARG A 10 7.04 -10.10 1.88
C ARG A 10 6.38 -10.80 3.06
N TYR A 11 6.50 -10.25 4.27
CA TYR A 11 5.80 -10.77 5.45
C TYR A 11 4.30 -10.85 5.21
N PHE A 12 3.67 -9.76 4.73
CA PHE A 12 2.26 -9.75 4.37
C PHE A 12 1.92 -10.86 3.37
N LYS A 13 2.65 -10.94 2.27
CA LYS A 13 2.45 -11.96 1.23
C LYS A 13 2.46 -13.37 1.81
N TYR A 14 3.51 -13.72 2.57
CA TYR A 14 3.65 -15.06 3.11
C TYR A 14 2.57 -15.41 4.13
N LYS A 15 2.23 -14.49 5.00
CA LYS A 15 1.26 -14.76 6.08
C LYS A 15 -0.17 -14.83 5.58
N TYR A 16 -0.58 -13.92 4.70
CA TYR A 16 -1.97 -13.75 4.31
C TYR A 16 -2.32 -14.34 2.95
N LEU A 17 -1.43 -14.28 1.97
CA LEU A 17 -1.72 -14.76 0.62
C LEU A 17 -1.25 -16.20 0.38
N LYS A 18 -0.24 -16.66 1.09
CA LYS A 18 0.22 -18.07 1.11
C LYS A 18 0.44 -18.67 -0.29
N ASP A 19 1.00 -17.87 -1.20
CA ASP A 19 1.24 -18.21 -2.61
C ASP A 19 -0.01 -18.66 -3.40
N GLN A 20 -1.20 -18.33 -2.92
CA GLN A 20 -2.44 -18.53 -3.67
C GLN A 20 -2.59 -17.43 -4.72
N ALA A 21 -3.10 -17.80 -5.90
CA ALA A 21 -3.35 -16.86 -6.97
C ALA A 21 -4.27 -15.72 -6.52
N ALA A 22 -3.87 -14.49 -6.79
CA ALA A 22 -4.62 -13.29 -6.46
C ALA A 22 -4.28 -12.14 -7.42
N THR A 23 -5.25 -11.26 -7.63
CA THR A 23 -5.04 -9.98 -8.32
C THR A 23 -4.58 -8.94 -7.30
N VAL A 24 -3.49 -8.22 -7.60
CA VAL A 24 -2.87 -7.24 -6.71
C VAL A 24 -2.78 -5.88 -7.40
N LEU A 25 -3.36 -4.86 -6.79
CA LEU A 25 -3.21 -3.47 -7.20
C LEU A 25 -2.22 -2.76 -6.26
N ASP A 26 -1.13 -2.25 -6.81
CA ASP A 26 -0.10 -1.50 -6.08
C ASP A 26 -0.29 -0.01 -6.33
N ILE A 27 -0.69 0.73 -5.30
CA ILE A 27 -0.93 2.18 -5.35
C ILE A 27 0.35 2.93 -5.00
N GLY A 28 0.79 3.80 -5.93
CA GLY A 28 2.06 4.50 -5.83
C GLY A 28 3.24 3.62 -6.27
N SER A 29 3.04 2.88 -7.35
CA SER A 29 3.94 1.83 -7.81
C SER A 29 5.19 2.34 -8.54
N GLN A 30 5.26 3.64 -8.86
CA GLN A 30 6.32 4.19 -9.71
C GLN A 30 7.72 3.92 -9.16
N ARG A 31 8.59 3.44 -10.04
CA ARG A 31 10.01 3.28 -9.77
C ARG A 31 10.76 4.59 -10.01
N VAL A 32 10.90 5.41 -8.98
CA VAL A 32 11.51 6.75 -9.06
C VAL A 32 12.99 6.70 -9.36
N LYS A 33 13.75 5.85 -8.67
CA LYS A 33 15.21 5.73 -8.87
C LYS A 33 15.56 4.36 -9.47
N ARG A 34 16.61 4.34 -10.32
CA ARG A 34 17.03 3.11 -11.03
C ARG A 34 17.39 1.95 -10.08
N ASN A 35 17.94 2.25 -8.91
CA ASN A 35 18.33 1.27 -7.90
C ASN A 35 17.20 0.89 -6.93
N HIS A 36 16.04 1.53 -7.02
CA HIS A 36 14.90 1.18 -6.17
C HIS A 36 14.27 -0.15 -6.61
N GLN A 37 13.89 -0.95 -5.61
CA GLN A 37 13.06 -2.13 -5.84
C GLN A 37 11.58 -1.75 -5.85
N THR A 38 10.77 -2.56 -6.49
CA THR A 38 9.31 -2.42 -6.58
C THR A 38 8.63 -3.68 -6.10
N TYR A 39 7.38 -3.57 -5.66
CA TYR A 39 6.61 -4.73 -5.20
C TYR A 39 6.30 -5.73 -6.31
N SER A 40 6.38 -5.33 -7.58
CA SER A 40 6.27 -6.28 -8.71
C SER A 40 7.27 -7.44 -8.64
N ARG A 41 8.39 -7.26 -7.93
CA ARG A 41 9.36 -8.34 -7.68
C ARG A 41 8.88 -9.36 -6.64
N ILE A 42 7.95 -8.96 -5.78
CA ILE A 42 7.36 -9.80 -4.74
C ILE A 42 6.16 -10.58 -5.29
N PHE A 43 5.32 -9.89 -6.06
CA PHE A 43 4.06 -10.44 -6.59
C PHE A 43 4.23 -11.00 -8.01
N LYS A 44 5.16 -11.95 -8.17
CA LYS A 44 5.31 -12.73 -9.42
C LYS A 44 4.23 -13.82 -9.51
N PRO A 45 4.01 -14.42 -10.69
CA PRO A 45 3.05 -15.52 -10.78
C PRO A 45 3.19 -16.53 -9.62
N PRO A 46 2.08 -16.99 -9.01
CA PRO A 46 0.70 -16.96 -9.52
C PRO A 46 -0.09 -15.66 -9.30
N TYR A 47 0.52 -14.59 -8.78
CA TYR A 47 -0.13 -13.29 -8.63
C TYR A 47 -0.24 -12.57 -9.98
N LYS A 48 -1.33 -11.85 -10.17
CA LYS A 48 -1.49 -10.89 -11.26
C LYS A 48 -1.32 -9.49 -10.70
N TYR A 49 -0.14 -8.93 -10.86
CA TYR A 49 0.23 -7.61 -10.36
C TYR A 49 -0.13 -6.52 -11.36
N THR A 50 -0.66 -5.41 -10.86
CA THR A 50 -0.96 -4.18 -11.60
C THR A 50 -0.43 -3.00 -10.81
N GLY A 51 0.46 -2.22 -11.39
CA GLY A 51 0.99 -0.99 -10.80
C GLY A 51 0.18 0.23 -11.19
N MET A 52 -0.17 1.07 -10.24
CA MET A 52 -0.87 2.35 -10.46
C MET A 52 -0.08 3.50 -9.83
N ASP A 53 0.02 4.61 -10.53
CA ASP A 53 0.55 5.86 -10.00
C ASP A 53 -0.18 7.07 -10.59
N ILE A 54 -0.03 8.24 -9.99
CA ILE A 54 -0.61 9.50 -10.52
C ILE A 54 0.17 10.03 -11.72
N GLU A 55 1.42 9.63 -11.88
CA GLU A 55 2.29 10.01 -12.97
C GLU A 55 2.74 8.78 -13.78
N PRO A 56 2.91 8.91 -15.10
CA PRO A 56 3.45 7.83 -15.91
C PRO A 56 4.91 7.55 -15.57
N GLY A 57 5.32 6.30 -15.64
CA GLY A 57 6.69 5.92 -15.34
C GLY A 57 6.94 4.43 -15.36
N ARG A 58 8.13 4.04 -14.94
CA ARG A 58 8.49 2.63 -14.82
C ARG A 58 7.67 1.96 -13.72
N ASN A 59 7.18 0.75 -14.00
CA ASN A 59 6.34 -0.03 -13.10
C ASN A 59 4.94 0.58 -12.89
N VAL A 60 4.46 1.38 -13.85
CA VAL A 60 3.12 1.97 -13.85
C VAL A 60 2.35 1.45 -15.04
N ASP A 61 1.31 0.69 -14.78
CA ASP A 61 0.39 0.14 -15.78
C ASP A 61 -0.84 1.04 -15.93
N ILE A 62 -1.28 1.68 -14.84
CA ILE A 62 -2.43 2.58 -14.78
C ILE A 62 -1.98 3.95 -14.29
N VAL A 63 -2.28 5.00 -15.02
CA VAL A 63 -2.02 6.38 -14.63
C VAL A 63 -3.31 7.04 -14.19
N GLY A 64 -3.35 7.53 -12.94
CA GLY A 64 -4.51 8.20 -12.35
C GLY A 64 -5.58 7.25 -11.79
N TYR A 65 -6.19 7.64 -10.68
CA TYR A 65 -7.22 6.85 -9.98
C TYR A 65 -8.47 6.65 -10.85
N GLU A 66 -8.80 7.63 -11.68
CA GLU A 66 -9.95 7.61 -12.60
C GLU A 66 -9.86 6.50 -13.67
N ASN A 67 -8.68 5.97 -13.89
CA ASN A 67 -8.42 4.91 -14.86
C ASN A 67 -8.36 3.50 -14.23
N ILE A 68 -8.52 3.39 -12.91
CA ILE A 68 -8.62 2.09 -12.26
C ILE A 68 -9.97 1.46 -12.63
N THR A 69 -9.91 0.34 -13.33
CA THR A 69 -11.09 -0.44 -13.72
C THR A 69 -11.11 -1.77 -12.96
N GLY A 70 -12.27 -2.11 -12.41
CA GLY A 70 -12.48 -3.37 -11.72
C GLY A 70 -12.07 -3.36 -10.25
N ILE A 71 -12.20 -4.53 -9.65
CA ILE A 71 -11.91 -4.79 -8.23
C ILE A 71 -10.85 -5.89 -8.17
N TYR A 72 -9.91 -5.74 -7.25
CA TYR A 72 -8.80 -6.66 -7.03
C TYR A 72 -9.02 -7.50 -5.79
N ASP A 73 -8.33 -8.62 -5.67
CA ASP A 73 -8.31 -9.36 -4.39
C ASP A 73 -7.60 -8.55 -3.31
N VAL A 74 -6.53 -7.83 -3.69
CA VAL A 74 -5.63 -7.16 -2.76
C VAL A 74 -5.26 -5.77 -3.27
N VAL A 75 -5.26 -4.79 -2.37
CA VAL A 75 -4.61 -3.48 -2.57
C VAL A 75 -3.38 -3.41 -1.67
N VAL A 76 -2.26 -2.99 -2.24
CA VAL A 76 -1.03 -2.70 -1.49
C VAL A 76 -0.55 -1.28 -1.77
N SER A 77 0.08 -0.66 -0.79
CA SER A 77 0.75 0.63 -0.97
C SER A 77 1.90 0.77 0.02
N GLY A 78 3.04 1.23 -0.45
CA GLY A 78 4.19 1.46 0.40
C GLY A 78 4.87 2.79 0.14
N GLN A 79 5.10 3.57 1.20
CA GLN A 79 5.77 4.87 1.15
C GLN A 79 5.04 5.87 0.23
N VAL A 80 3.73 5.95 0.38
CA VAL A 80 2.84 6.83 -0.41
C VAL A 80 1.98 7.70 0.49
N MET A 81 1.35 7.14 1.52
CA MET A 81 0.35 7.85 2.32
C MET A 81 0.93 9.08 3.05
N GLU A 82 2.24 9.10 3.36
CA GLU A 82 2.95 10.25 3.91
C GLU A 82 3.01 11.45 2.94
N HIS A 83 2.76 11.21 1.66
CA HIS A 83 2.71 12.25 0.61
C HIS A 83 1.28 12.67 0.25
N VAL A 84 0.29 12.15 0.96
CA VAL A 84 -1.13 12.41 0.71
C VAL A 84 -1.65 13.47 1.67
N ASN A 85 -2.34 14.48 1.13
CA ASN A 85 -2.89 15.59 1.92
C ASN A 85 -3.96 15.16 2.92
N ARG A 86 -4.85 14.30 2.49
CA ARG A 86 -5.99 13.79 3.27
C ARG A 86 -5.93 12.27 3.32
N PRO A 87 -5.05 11.69 4.13
CA PRO A 87 -4.85 10.24 4.18
C PRO A 87 -6.10 9.46 4.58
N TRP A 88 -6.97 10.04 5.43
CA TRP A 88 -8.25 9.44 5.82
C TRP A 88 -9.20 9.26 4.63
N ASP A 89 -9.37 10.28 3.79
CA ASP A 89 -10.20 10.19 2.57
C ASP A 89 -9.57 9.28 1.53
N TRP A 90 -8.26 9.38 1.36
CA TRP A 90 -7.50 8.53 0.45
C TRP A 90 -7.67 7.05 0.81
N LEU A 91 -7.48 6.69 2.08
CA LEU A 91 -7.59 5.32 2.54
C LEU A 91 -9.03 4.80 2.39
N LYS A 92 -10.02 5.63 2.72
CA LYS A 92 -11.43 5.31 2.50
C LYS A 92 -11.75 5.06 1.03
N ASN A 93 -11.19 5.87 0.12
CA ASN A 93 -11.37 5.66 -1.31
C ASN A 93 -10.75 4.34 -1.80
N LEU A 94 -9.66 3.88 -1.20
CA LEU A 94 -9.05 2.60 -1.58
C LEU A 94 -9.94 1.40 -1.28
N THR A 95 -10.88 1.50 -0.35
CA THR A 95 -11.77 0.37 0.00
C THR A 95 -12.65 -0.10 -1.15
N GLN A 96 -12.89 0.73 -2.15
CA GLN A 96 -13.66 0.35 -3.34
C GLN A 96 -12.91 -0.58 -4.31
N TYR A 97 -11.59 -0.74 -4.15
CA TYR A 97 -10.75 -1.46 -5.12
C TYR A 97 -10.32 -2.86 -4.68
N PHE A 98 -10.65 -3.32 -3.47
CA PHE A 98 -10.25 -4.66 -3.02
C PHE A 98 -11.41 -5.44 -2.39
N THR A 99 -11.29 -6.77 -2.37
CA THR A 99 -12.29 -7.65 -1.77
C THR A 99 -11.77 -8.43 -0.58
N LYS A 100 -10.45 -8.72 -0.52
CA LYS A 100 -9.87 -9.57 0.53
C LYS A 100 -9.00 -8.77 1.49
N TYR A 101 -7.91 -8.19 1.00
CA TYR A 101 -6.92 -7.57 1.87
C TYR A 101 -6.45 -6.22 1.38
N ILE A 102 -6.08 -5.36 2.33
CA ILE A 102 -5.30 -4.16 2.11
C ILE A 102 -4.04 -4.20 2.99
N CYS A 103 -2.89 -3.80 2.43
CA CYS A 103 -1.64 -3.68 3.16
C CYS A 103 -1.00 -2.32 2.88
N ILE A 104 -0.86 -1.50 3.93
CA ILE A 104 -0.27 -0.16 3.88
C ILE A 104 1.01 -0.14 4.70
N ILE A 105 2.10 0.32 4.09
CA ILE A 105 3.40 0.50 4.76
C ILE A 105 3.82 1.96 4.62
N VAL A 106 4.09 2.61 5.75
CA VAL A 106 4.39 4.04 5.82
C VAL A 106 5.49 4.32 6.84
N PRO A 107 6.27 5.39 6.69
CA PRO A 107 7.30 5.73 7.66
C PRO A 107 6.70 6.25 8.99
N ASN A 108 7.38 5.94 10.10
CA ASN A 108 7.09 6.54 11.40
C ASN A 108 8.25 7.39 11.95
N THR A 109 9.48 7.19 11.48
CA THR A 109 10.68 7.90 11.97
C THR A 109 11.53 8.53 10.88
N LEU A 110 11.21 8.32 9.60
CA LEU A 110 11.97 8.89 8.50
C LEU A 110 11.92 10.42 8.54
N ARG A 111 13.07 11.07 8.31
CA ARG A 111 13.12 12.53 8.19
C ARG A 111 12.27 13.06 7.04
N GLU A 112 11.89 14.33 7.12
CA GLU A 112 11.11 14.98 6.06
C GLU A 112 11.78 14.80 4.68
N HIS A 113 10.97 14.39 3.69
CA HIS A 113 11.37 14.23 2.29
C HIS A 113 10.16 14.53 1.39
N LYS A 114 10.16 15.69 0.77
CA LYS A 114 9.04 16.15 -0.07
C LYS A 114 9.02 15.44 -1.43
N TYR A 115 7.82 14.91 -1.80
CA TYR A 115 7.64 14.28 -3.11
C TYR A 115 6.18 14.35 -3.64
N PRO A 116 5.70 15.52 -4.05
CA PRO A 116 6.14 16.90 -3.78
C PRO A 116 5.85 17.35 -2.35
N LEU A 117 4.94 16.66 -1.64
CA LEU A 117 4.55 16.92 -0.25
C LEU A 117 5.13 15.84 0.67
N ASP A 118 5.21 16.17 1.95
CA ASP A 118 5.49 15.21 3.02
C ASP A 118 4.68 15.67 4.23
N THR A 119 3.60 14.96 4.55
CA THR A 119 2.55 15.49 5.44
C THR A 119 2.62 14.91 6.84
N TYR A 120 2.72 13.58 6.99
CA TYR A 120 2.58 12.92 8.27
C TYR A 120 3.58 11.78 8.47
N ARG A 121 3.76 11.41 9.74
CA ARG A 121 4.37 10.13 10.16
C ARG A 121 3.32 9.37 10.96
N TYR A 122 3.29 8.03 10.79
CA TYR A 122 2.19 7.22 11.28
C TYR A 122 2.68 6.23 12.33
N PHE A 123 2.21 6.41 13.54
CA PHE A 123 2.34 5.39 14.59
C PHE A 123 1.18 4.38 14.49
N PRO A 124 1.29 3.21 15.15
CA PRO A 124 0.23 2.20 15.12
C PRO A 124 -1.17 2.71 15.51
N ASP A 125 -1.27 3.56 16.52
CA ASP A 125 -2.56 4.13 16.93
C ASP A 125 -3.17 5.05 15.85
N GLY A 126 -2.36 5.84 15.17
CA GLY A 126 -2.81 6.67 14.05
C GLY A 126 -3.25 5.82 12.85
N MET A 127 -2.54 4.74 12.55
CA MET A 127 -2.95 3.80 11.49
C MET A 127 -4.28 3.13 11.84
N ARG A 128 -4.47 2.74 13.10
CA ARG A 128 -5.73 2.13 13.58
C ARG A 128 -6.91 3.09 13.46
N ASP A 129 -6.71 4.35 13.82
CA ASP A 129 -7.73 5.38 13.70
C ASP A 129 -8.14 5.60 12.23
N LEU A 130 -7.17 5.64 11.32
CA LEU A 130 -7.43 5.73 9.88
C LEU A 130 -8.17 4.50 9.33
N PHE A 131 -7.81 3.30 9.77
CA PHE A 131 -8.53 2.07 9.38
C PHE A 131 -9.98 2.10 9.86
N ASN A 132 -10.21 2.51 11.11
CA ASN A 132 -11.55 2.67 11.67
C ASN A 132 -12.38 3.69 10.87
N TYR A 133 -11.80 4.85 10.56
CA TYR A 133 -12.46 5.86 9.75
C TYR A 133 -12.84 5.34 8.35
N ALA A 134 -11.95 4.59 7.72
CA ALA A 134 -12.17 4.02 6.40
C ALA A 134 -13.13 2.80 6.39
N GLY A 135 -13.48 2.25 7.56
CA GLY A 135 -14.29 1.04 7.68
C GLY A 135 -13.51 -0.25 7.35
N ILE A 136 -12.18 -0.20 7.49
CA ILE A 136 -11.30 -1.36 7.31
C ILE A 136 -11.21 -2.10 8.65
N ILE A 137 -11.46 -3.41 8.62
CA ILE A 137 -11.25 -4.28 9.78
C ILE A 137 -9.76 -4.56 9.93
N GLU A 138 -9.18 -4.15 11.05
CA GLU A 138 -7.80 -4.44 11.40
C GLU A 138 -7.58 -5.94 11.55
N LEU A 139 -6.58 -6.47 10.86
CA LEU A 139 -6.03 -7.80 11.10
C LEU A 139 -4.72 -7.71 11.88
N GLU A 140 -3.88 -6.74 11.53
CA GLU A 140 -2.58 -6.57 12.16
C GLU A 140 -2.05 -5.15 11.91
N ILE A 141 -1.65 -4.46 12.99
CA ILE A 141 -0.95 -3.17 12.89
C ILE A 141 0.23 -3.18 13.84
N PHE A 142 1.42 -2.94 13.34
CA PHE A 142 2.63 -2.83 14.15
C PHE A 142 3.69 -1.95 13.48
N LYS A 143 4.70 -1.57 14.25
CA LYS A 143 5.86 -0.84 13.75
C LYS A 143 7.13 -1.68 13.83
N GLU A 144 7.99 -1.54 12.84
CA GLU A 144 9.28 -2.19 12.80
C GLU A 144 10.29 -1.41 11.95
N GLN A 145 11.49 -1.17 12.50
CA GLN A 145 12.62 -0.53 11.82
C GLN A 145 12.26 0.78 11.08
N GLY A 146 11.47 1.65 11.71
CA GLY A 146 11.14 2.96 11.18
C GLY A 146 9.89 3.02 10.30
N ASP A 147 9.24 1.89 10.04
CA ASP A 147 7.97 1.81 9.34
C ASP A 147 6.83 1.31 10.23
N THR A 148 5.62 1.72 9.91
CA THR A 148 4.38 1.15 10.42
C THR A 148 3.71 0.41 9.27
N ILE A 149 3.29 -0.82 9.54
CA ILE A 149 2.50 -1.62 8.62
C ILE A 149 1.08 -1.78 9.17
N GLY A 150 0.10 -1.58 8.32
CA GLY A 150 -1.31 -1.86 8.59
C GLY A 150 -1.83 -2.88 7.58
N ILE A 151 -2.40 -3.97 8.09
CA ILE A 151 -3.04 -5.02 7.32
C ILE A 151 -4.48 -5.13 7.75
N GLY A 152 -5.39 -5.11 6.79
CA GLY A 152 -6.81 -5.19 7.07
C GLY A 152 -7.60 -5.92 6.00
N THR A 153 -8.88 -6.09 6.29
CA THR A 153 -9.86 -6.69 5.38
C THR A 153 -11.12 -5.83 5.34
N GLN A 154 -11.98 -6.10 4.38
CA GLN A 154 -13.29 -5.44 4.35
C GLN A 154 -14.23 -6.05 5.38
N GLY A 155 -15.05 -5.19 5.98
CA GLY A 155 -16.20 -5.64 6.74
C GLY A 155 -17.17 -6.41 5.83
N VAL A 156 -17.81 -7.43 6.35
CA VAL A 156 -18.92 -8.09 5.68
C VAL A 156 -20.04 -7.07 5.56
N THR A 157 -20.33 -6.65 4.32
CA THR A 157 -21.51 -5.82 4.01
C THR A 157 -22.76 -6.66 4.00
#